data_985a1d1ee86625cca71ee5bf49df7fc4
#
_entry.id   985a1d1ee86625cca71ee5bf49df7fc4
#
_cell.length_a   1.000
_cell.length_b   1.000
_cell.length_c   1.000
_cell.angle_alpha   90.00
_cell.angle_beta   90.00
_cell.angle_gamma   90.00
#
_symmetry.space_group_name_H-M   'P 1'
#
loop_
_entity.id
_entity.type
_entity.pdbx_description
1 polymer ?
#
loop_
_entity_poly.entity_id
_entity_poly.type
_entity_poly.pdbx_seq_one_letter_code
_entity_poly.pdbx_strand_id
1 'polypeptide(L)'
;MSNELTHNPGQFDEVIHIIDNARSRAMKAVNAELIQMYWSVGAYLSELCSASSFGDKIIDEVAAYIAQENPNIKGFNRRGLYRMKQFYETYKD
;
A
#
# COMPACT_ATOMS: atom_id res chain seq x y z
N MET A 1 -38.66 21.86 -6.07
CA MET A 1 -38.17 21.65 -6.10
C MET A 1 -37.41 21.53 -6.20
N SER A 2 -37.41 21.57 -6.19
CA SER A 2 -36.59 21.39 -6.31
C SER A 2 -35.80 21.11 -5.91
N ASN A 3 -35.81 21.18 -5.56
CA ASN A 3 -34.96 20.96 -5.18
C ASN A 3 -34.39 20.40 -4.83
N GLU A 4 -35.05 20.43 -4.45
CA GLU A 4 -34.62 19.75 -4.27
C GLU A 4 -33.78 19.03 -4.61
N LEU A 5 -34.26 18.70 -4.88
CA LEU A 5 -33.31 18.21 -5.58
C LEU A 5 -32.19 19.01 -5.65
N THR A 6 -32.40 20.10 -5.45
CA THR A 6 -31.32 20.94 -5.34
C THR A 6 -30.59 20.60 -4.16
N HIS A 7 -29.53 19.96 -4.34
CA HIS A 7 -28.69 19.60 -3.25
C HIS A 7 -27.78 20.77 -2.92
N ASN A 8 -27.48 20.86 -1.69
CA ASN A 8 -26.50 21.79 -1.18
C ASN A 8 -25.13 21.15 -1.30
N PRO A 9 -24.17 21.76 -1.99
CA PRO A 9 -22.83 21.18 -2.12
C PRO A 9 -22.19 20.88 -0.78
N GLY A 10 -22.46 21.67 0.25
CA GLY A 10 -21.92 21.42 1.58
C GLY A 10 -22.41 20.12 2.18
N GLN A 11 -23.61 19.70 1.83
CA GLN A 11 -24.15 18.42 2.31
C GLN A 11 -23.38 17.25 1.68
N PHE A 12 -23.04 17.38 0.43
CA PHE A 12 -22.28 16.32 -0.25
C PHE A 12 -20.85 16.28 0.25
N ASP A 13 -20.28 17.44 0.52
CA ASP A 13 -18.94 17.49 1.11
C ASP A 13 -18.91 16.81 2.46
N GLU A 14 -19.96 16.95 3.24
CA GLU A 14 -20.03 16.31 4.54
C GLU A 14 -19.99 14.79 4.40
N VAL A 15 -20.69 14.24 3.41
CA VAL A 15 -20.65 12.81 3.16
C VAL A 15 -19.23 12.36 2.83
N ILE A 16 -18.54 13.12 2.00
CA ILE A 16 -17.15 12.81 1.65
C ILE A 16 -16.27 12.84 2.88
N HIS A 17 -16.45 13.84 3.74
CA HIS A 17 -15.67 13.93 4.99
C HIS A 17 -15.90 12.74 5.89
N ILE A 18 -17.15 12.29 6.01
CA ILE A 18 -17.47 11.12 6.82
C ILE A 18 -16.75 9.88 6.28
N ILE A 19 -16.81 9.69 4.98
CA ILE A 19 -16.16 8.56 4.33
C ILE A 19 -14.66 8.62 4.53
N ASP A 20 -14.06 9.78 4.28
CA ASP A 20 -12.60 9.91 4.39
C ASP A 20 -12.15 9.68 5.83
N ASN A 21 -12.86 10.21 6.81
CA ASN A 21 -12.50 10.00 8.20
C ASN A 21 -12.61 8.53 8.60
N ALA A 22 -13.66 7.86 8.14
CA ALA A 22 -13.84 6.45 8.44
C ALA A 22 -12.73 5.61 7.84
N ARG A 23 -12.38 5.90 6.58
CA ARG A 23 -11.31 5.17 5.91
C ARG A 23 -9.98 5.42 6.59
N SER A 24 -9.72 6.65 6.98
CA SER A 24 -8.48 7.00 7.66
C SER A 24 -8.34 6.28 8.99
N ARG A 25 -9.44 6.24 9.77
CA ARG A 25 -9.44 5.53 11.04
C ARG A 25 -9.29 4.03 10.87
N ALA A 26 -9.95 3.47 9.85
CA ALA A 26 -9.83 2.04 9.56
C ALA A 26 -8.39 1.69 9.20
N MET A 27 -7.75 2.54 8.39
CA MET A 27 -6.36 2.33 8.06
C MET A 27 -5.47 2.38 9.28
N LYS A 28 -5.69 3.35 10.15
CA LYS A 28 -4.89 3.47 11.37
C LYS A 28 -5.10 2.27 12.29
N ALA A 29 -6.34 1.83 12.42
CA ALA A 29 -6.65 0.72 13.32
C ALA A 29 -6.05 -0.60 12.83
N VAL A 30 -5.99 -0.78 11.51
CA VAL A 30 -5.55 -2.06 10.94
C VAL A 30 -4.04 -2.12 10.76
N ASN A 31 -3.37 -0.97 10.71
CA ASN A 31 -2.13 -0.88 9.97
C ASN A 31 -0.85 -0.65 10.72
N ALA A 32 -0.84 -0.61 12.06
CA ALA A 32 0.44 -0.42 12.74
C ALA A 32 1.43 -1.52 12.35
N GLU A 33 1.01 -2.77 12.46
CA GLU A 33 1.88 -3.88 12.12
C GLU A 33 2.05 -4.04 10.62
N LEU A 34 1.00 -3.73 9.86
CA LEU A 34 1.05 -3.84 8.42
C LEU A 34 2.02 -2.82 7.83
N ILE A 35 1.99 -1.60 8.34
CA ILE A 35 2.92 -0.56 7.90
C ILE A 35 4.35 -0.94 8.28
N GLN A 36 4.52 -1.50 9.48
CA GLN A 36 5.82 -1.96 9.91
C GLN A 36 6.35 -3.06 8.99
N MET A 37 5.48 -3.98 8.60
CA MET A 37 5.84 -5.03 7.68
C MET A 37 6.23 -4.48 6.31
N TYR A 38 5.43 -3.55 5.79
CA TYR A 38 5.74 -2.92 4.52
C TYR A 38 7.09 -2.23 4.56
N TRP A 39 7.36 -1.54 5.66
CA TRP A 39 8.63 -0.86 5.84
C TRP A 39 9.78 -1.84 5.84
N SER A 40 9.66 -2.90 6.63
CA SER A 40 10.73 -3.88 6.78
C SER A 40 11.00 -4.63 5.48
N VAL A 41 9.95 -5.07 4.81
CA VAL A 41 10.09 -5.75 3.53
C VAL A 41 10.67 -4.81 2.49
N GLY A 42 10.16 -3.59 2.45
CA GLY A 42 10.63 -2.58 1.51
C GLY A 42 12.10 -2.25 1.71
N ALA A 43 12.52 -2.12 2.97
CA ALA A 43 13.92 -1.85 3.28
C ALA A 43 14.82 -2.99 2.79
N TYR A 44 14.40 -4.21 3.03
CA TYR A 44 15.18 -5.37 2.61
C TYR A 44 15.27 -5.45 1.09
N LEU A 45 14.16 -5.25 0.41
CA LEU A 45 14.13 -5.27 -1.05
C LEU A 45 14.96 -4.15 -1.64
N SER A 46 14.92 -2.96 -1.04
CA SER A 46 15.70 -1.84 -1.50
C SER A 46 17.19 -2.17 -1.41
N GLU A 47 17.59 -2.82 -0.32
CA GLU A 47 18.97 -3.22 -0.13
C GLU A 47 19.40 -4.28 -1.14
N LEU A 48 18.56 -5.30 -1.35
CA LEU A 48 18.85 -6.34 -2.32
C LEU A 48 19.01 -5.77 -3.72
N CYS A 49 18.11 -4.87 -4.10
CA CYS A 49 18.16 -4.28 -5.44
C CYS A 49 19.38 -3.40 -5.61
N SER A 50 19.79 -2.69 -4.57
CA SER A 50 20.99 -1.84 -4.63
C SER A 50 22.26 -2.66 -4.77
N ALA A 51 22.27 -3.84 -4.18
CA ALA A 51 23.44 -4.70 -4.21
C ALA A 51 23.54 -5.51 -5.50
N SER A 52 22.53 -5.45 -6.36
CA SER A 52 22.46 -6.27 -7.55
C SER A 52 22.43 -5.41 -8.81
N SER A 53 23.03 -5.93 -9.87
CA SER A 53 22.96 -5.27 -11.19
C SER A 53 21.60 -5.49 -11.85
N PHE A 54 20.79 -6.40 -11.30
CA PHE A 54 19.51 -6.79 -11.89
C PHE A 54 18.39 -6.66 -10.88
N GLY A 55 18.23 -5.44 -10.33
CA GLY A 55 17.27 -5.19 -9.28
C GLY A 55 15.84 -5.61 -9.63
N ASP A 56 15.41 -5.31 -10.86
CA ASP A 56 14.05 -5.68 -11.29
C ASP A 56 13.88 -7.19 -11.31
N LYS A 57 14.91 -7.90 -11.74
CA LYS A 57 14.84 -9.35 -11.78
C LYS A 57 14.77 -9.94 -10.37
N ILE A 58 15.41 -9.31 -9.41
CA ILE A 58 15.35 -9.76 -8.03
C ILE A 58 13.93 -9.68 -7.50
N ILE A 59 13.22 -8.60 -7.79
CA ILE A 59 11.83 -8.47 -7.36
C ILE A 59 10.99 -9.60 -7.97
N ASP A 60 11.18 -9.89 -9.25
CA ASP A 60 10.47 -10.98 -9.91
C ASP A 60 10.78 -12.32 -9.26
N GLU A 61 12.04 -12.55 -8.91
CA GLU A 61 12.46 -13.81 -8.28
C GLU A 61 11.87 -13.95 -6.88
N VAL A 62 11.85 -12.88 -6.11
CA VAL A 62 11.25 -12.90 -4.77
C VAL A 62 9.76 -13.18 -4.88
N ALA A 63 9.08 -12.53 -5.81
CA ALA A 63 7.65 -12.75 -6.00
C ALA A 63 7.37 -14.20 -6.36
N ALA A 64 8.16 -14.77 -7.26
CA ALA A 64 7.98 -16.16 -7.66
C ALA A 64 8.26 -17.12 -6.49
N TYR A 65 9.28 -16.83 -5.72
CA TYR A 65 9.62 -17.65 -4.55
C TYR A 65 8.50 -17.65 -3.52
N ILE A 66 7.97 -16.47 -3.22
CA ILE A 66 6.87 -16.36 -2.26
C ILE A 66 5.64 -17.12 -2.76
N ALA A 67 5.32 -16.97 -4.04
CA ALA A 67 4.17 -17.66 -4.61
C ALA A 67 4.31 -19.17 -4.51
N GLN A 68 5.53 -19.67 -4.67
CA GLN A 68 5.80 -21.10 -4.59
C GLN A 68 5.77 -21.63 -3.16
N GLU A 69 6.38 -20.90 -2.23
CA GLU A 69 6.52 -21.36 -0.85
C GLU A 69 5.30 -21.08 0.00
N ASN A 70 4.56 -20.00 -0.33
CA ASN A 70 3.43 -19.57 0.47
C ASN A 70 2.29 -19.11 -0.44
N PRO A 71 1.66 -20.04 -1.16
CA PRO A 71 0.65 -19.63 -2.16
C PRO A 71 -0.57 -18.93 -1.57
N ASN A 72 -0.77 -19.05 -0.26
CA ASN A 72 -1.91 -18.41 0.40
C ASN A 72 -1.66 -16.96 0.79
N ILE A 73 -0.42 -16.52 0.73
CA ILE A 73 -0.10 -15.14 1.06
C ILE A 73 -0.47 -14.26 -0.13
N LYS A 74 -1.22 -13.20 0.13
CA LYS A 74 -1.66 -12.27 -0.90
C LYS A 74 -0.95 -10.93 -0.74
N GLY A 75 -0.85 -10.20 -1.84
CA GLY A 75 -0.25 -8.87 -1.82
C GLY A 75 1.25 -8.85 -2.00
N PHE A 76 1.87 -10.01 -2.14
CA PHE A 76 3.32 -10.11 -2.31
C PHE A 76 3.70 -10.53 -3.73
N ASN A 77 2.88 -10.13 -4.69
CA ASN A 77 3.23 -10.27 -6.08
C ASN A 77 4.20 -9.16 -6.47
N ARG A 78 4.65 -9.17 -7.72
CA ARG A 78 5.61 -8.20 -8.22
C ARG A 78 5.18 -6.76 -7.91
N ARG A 79 3.91 -6.45 -8.20
CA ARG A 79 3.40 -5.10 -7.97
C ARG A 79 3.41 -4.73 -6.49
N GLY A 80 2.98 -5.65 -5.65
CA GLY A 80 2.95 -5.41 -4.21
C GLY A 80 4.34 -5.19 -3.65
N LEU A 81 5.30 -5.99 -4.06
CA LEU A 81 6.68 -5.85 -3.61
C LEU A 81 7.29 -4.52 -4.07
N TYR A 82 7.02 -4.10 -5.30
CA TYR A 82 7.48 -2.79 -5.76
C TYR A 82 6.89 -1.67 -4.95
N ARG A 83 5.62 -1.78 -4.58
CA ARG A 83 4.97 -0.77 -3.74
C ARG A 83 5.64 -0.67 -2.37
N MET A 84 5.98 -1.80 -1.78
CA MET A 84 6.65 -1.81 -0.47
C MET A 84 8.03 -1.19 -0.57
N LYS A 85 8.78 -1.54 -1.61
CA LYS A 85 10.09 -0.96 -1.84
C LYS A 85 10.00 0.55 -2.03
N GLN A 86 9.05 0.99 -2.85
CA GLN A 86 8.85 2.41 -3.11
C GLN A 86 8.40 3.16 -1.86
N PHE A 87 7.54 2.55 -1.07
CA PHE A 87 7.10 3.13 0.19
C PHE A 87 8.30 3.41 1.09
N TYR A 88 9.14 2.42 1.28
CA TYR A 88 10.34 2.59 2.10
C TYR A 88 11.24 3.68 1.54
N GLU A 89 11.53 3.63 0.25
CA GLU A 89 12.47 4.57 -0.37
C GLU A 89 11.95 5.99 -0.36
N THR A 90 10.64 6.16 -0.39
CA THR A 90 10.04 7.49 -0.34
C THR A 90 10.12 8.11 1.05
N TYR A 91 9.95 7.30 2.08
CA TYR A 91 9.80 7.82 3.45
C TYR A 91 10.98 7.56 4.37
N LYS A 92 12.04 6.95 3.87
CA LYS A 92 13.16 6.58 4.74
C LYS A 92 13.95 7.77 5.26
N ASP A 93 13.83 8.92 4.60
CA ASP A 93 14.50 10.14 5.03
C ASP A 93 13.55 11.07 5.78
#